data_a3693880804a49a388bdbe02cf3975e1
#
_entry.id   a3693880804a49a388bdbe02cf3975e1
#
_cell.length_a   1.000
_cell.length_b   1.000
_cell.length_c   1.000
_cell.angle_alpha   90.00
_cell.angle_beta   90.00
_cell.angle_gamma   90.00
#
_symmetry.space_group_name_H-M   'P 1'
#
loop_
_entity.id
_entity.type
_entity.pdbx_description
1 polymer ?
#
loop_
_entity_poly.entity_id
_entity_poly.type
_entity_poly.pdbx_seq_one_letter_code
_entity_poly.pdbx_strand_id
1 'polypeptide(L)'
;MIKKFKMLAVAAAAAGAFGAPSAFAQGIEFHGYMRTQVGATSEGGGLQCFQARGAQAKYRLGNECDSYGEAMVVAPFGKADGAWAKYNLMLALQENNAQDFEGTNGNSFNVASRQNFFQGGGFFGDSATFGDAKVWVGKRYYNRHDIHINDYYYWSNSGPGAGIEDIAFGTVKFAFAYQQRNSDGGTGNGHDSANMTAKHLSARLYEIPTNKDGKLEGELLYLFGSTANKTATAAPEGKGTQLFLEHTQSNVMGGGFNKFAVVLGEGLGANWSYVPTYVGGSEAAENDWSYRLHDQFYFDLAGTNVSGMVTASYGKVYANAGGADSQWASFGIRPQYNFNDNVSLAVEAGYDQAKSGSEATAKLAKLTIAPQLTLSKGFWSRPVFRGFVTFAKWNDANTLGGNKIANGVFGDKTNGLTYGLQVESWW
;
A
#
# COMPACT_ATOMS: atom_id res chain seq x y z
N MET A 1 -28.92 -20.39 -20.67
CA MET A 1 -27.70 -21.20 -20.74
C MET A 1 -26.60 -20.58 -21.63
N ILE A 2 -26.57 -19.25 -21.84
CA ILE A 2 -25.68 -18.57 -22.81
C ILE A 2 -24.78 -17.50 -22.14
N LYS A 3 -24.94 -17.21 -20.84
CA LYS A 3 -24.12 -16.18 -20.15
C LYS A 3 -22.84 -16.69 -19.47
N LYS A 4 -22.64 -17.99 -19.33
CA LYS A 4 -21.42 -18.56 -18.68
C LYS A 4 -20.18 -18.67 -19.60
N PHE A 5 -20.32 -18.39 -20.89
CA PHE A 5 -19.20 -18.50 -21.86
C PHE A 5 -18.37 -17.21 -22.02
N LYS A 6 -18.81 -16.06 -21.48
CA LYS A 6 -18.11 -14.79 -21.75
C LYS A 6 -16.88 -14.53 -20.90
N MET A 7 -16.75 -15.13 -19.72
CA MET A 7 -15.57 -14.92 -18.87
C MET A 7 -14.38 -15.80 -19.27
N LEU A 8 -14.63 -17.03 -19.72
CA LEU A 8 -13.54 -17.85 -20.29
C LEU A 8 -13.03 -17.30 -21.65
N ALA A 9 -13.90 -16.61 -22.39
CA ALA A 9 -13.52 -16.01 -23.67
C ALA A 9 -12.61 -14.79 -23.53
N VAL A 10 -12.65 -14.06 -22.41
CA VAL A 10 -11.72 -12.94 -22.16
C VAL A 10 -10.31 -13.43 -21.83
N ALA A 11 -10.18 -14.50 -21.06
CA ALA A 11 -8.86 -15.10 -20.80
C ALA A 11 -8.31 -15.82 -22.06
N ALA A 12 -9.18 -16.46 -22.86
CA ALA A 12 -8.78 -17.10 -24.11
C ALA A 12 -8.56 -16.11 -25.26
N ALA A 13 -9.28 -14.96 -25.28
CA ALA A 13 -9.07 -13.90 -26.24
C ALA A 13 -7.77 -13.12 -25.98
N ALA A 14 -7.35 -12.99 -24.72
CA ALA A 14 -6.01 -12.47 -24.39
C ALA A 14 -4.91 -13.42 -24.92
N ALA A 15 -5.11 -14.73 -24.85
CA ALA A 15 -4.16 -15.71 -25.39
C ALA A 15 -4.20 -15.82 -26.93
N GLY A 16 -5.33 -15.51 -27.58
CA GLY A 16 -5.53 -15.66 -29.04
C GLY A 16 -5.23 -14.41 -29.87
N ALA A 17 -5.16 -13.22 -29.28
CA ALA A 17 -4.84 -11.96 -29.98
C ALA A 17 -3.34 -11.76 -30.25
N PHE A 18 -2.50 -12.67 -29.76
CA PHE A 18 -1.03 -12.59 -29.90
C PHE A 18 -0.45 -13.46 -31.00
N GLY A 19 -1.17 -13.60 -32.11
CA GLY A 19 -0.72 -14.36 -33.29
C GLY A 19 0.32 -13.63 -34.18
N ALA A 20 1.27 -12.87 -33.59
CA ALA A 20 2.41 -12.35 -34.30
C ALA A 20 3.67 -13.18 -33.92
N PRO A 21 4.28 -13.91 -34.85
CA PRO A 21 5.21 -15.00 -34.53
C PRO A 21 6.64 -14.61 -34.14
N SER A 22 6.96 -13.38 -33.83
CA SER A 22 8.36 -13.01 -33.55
C SER A 22 8.62 -12.03 -32.37
N ALA A 23 7.61 -11.60 -31.66
CA ALA A 23 7.79 -10.65 -30.55
C ALA A 23 7.83 -11.30 -29.14
N PHE A 24 7.48 -12.57 -29.01
CA PHE A 24 7.35 -13.27 -27.72
C PHE A 24 8.43 -14.35 -27.52
N ALA A 25 9.69 -14.00 -27.71
CA ALA A 25 10.80 -14.90 -27.39
C ALA A 25 10.99 -15.10 -25.86
N GLN A 26 10.37 -14.25 -25.03
CA GLN A 26 10.31 -14.37 -23.59
C GLN A 26 8.87 -14.66 -23.17
N GLY A 27 8.66 -15.68 -22.33
CA GLY A 27 7.33 -16.10 -21.88
C GLY A 27 6.60 -14.99 -21.10
N ILE A 28 5.27 -15.04 -21.09
CA ILE A 28 4.44 -14.17 -20.24
C ILE A 28 4.71 -14.52 -18.77
N GLU A 29 5.00 -13.51 -17.96
CA GLU A 29 5.17 -13.66 -16.50
C GLU A 29 3.81 -13.46 -15.82
N PHE A 30 3.53 -14.27 -14.81
CA PHE A 30 2.33 -14.13 -13.96
C PHE A 30 2.76 -14.01 -12.51
N HIS A 31 2.34 -12.90 -11.88
CA HIS A 31 2.59 -12.60 -10.48
C HIS A 31 1.29 -12.29 -9.76
N GLY A 32 1.29 -12.40 -8.46
CA GLY A 32 0.10 -12.07 -7.72
C GLY A 32 0.30 -11.97 -6.21
N TYR A 33 -0.77 -11.51 -5.59
CA TYR A 33 -0.97 -11.47 -4.15
C TYR A 33 -2.38 -11.93 -3.83
N MET A 34 -2.56 -12.64 -2.75
CA MET A 34 -3.88 -13.02 -2.27
C MET A 34 -3.87 -13.12 -0.74
N ARG A 35 -4.93 -12.61 -0.13
CA ARG A 35 -5.31 -12.91 1.24
C ARG A 35 -6.80 -13.21 1.30
N THR A 36 -7.18 -14.15 2.16
CA THR A 36 -8.58 -14.42 2.50
C THR A 36 -8.66 -14.97 3.91
N GLN A 37 -9.81 -14.83 4.53
CA GLN A 37 -10.04 -15.33 5.88
C GLN A 37 -11.51 -15.62 6.15
N VAL A 38 -11.76 -16.45 7.14
CA VAL A 38 -13.06 -16.76 7.69
C VAL A 38 -12.96 -16.83 9.21
N GLY A 39 -13.97 -16.36 9.91
CA GLY A 39 -13.94 -16.37 11.36
C GLY A 39 -15.20 -15.77 11.98
N ALA A 40 -15.15 -15.60 13.28
CA ALA A 40 -16.25 -15.07 14.08
C ALA A 40 -15.72 -14.18 15.22
N THR A 41 -16.64 -13.49 15.89
CA THR A 41 -16.39 -12.78 17.13
C THR A 41 -16.88 -13.57 18.35
N SER A 42 -16.43 -13.21 19.54
CA SER A 42 -16.97 -13.76 20.79
C SER A 42 -18.44 -13.39 21.05
N GLU A 43 -18.97 -12.40 20.35
CA GLU A 43 -20.37 -11.99 20.42
C GLU A 43 -21.25 -12.68 19.37
N GLY A 44 -20.69 -13.62 18.60
CA GLY A 44 -21.35 -14.22 17.44
C GLY A 44 -21.18 -13.39 16.16
N GLY A 45 -21.81 -13.87 15.08
CA GLY A 45 -21.70 -13.22 13.76
C GLY A 45 -20.35 -13.45 13.06
N GLY A 46 -20.17 -12.79 11.93
CA GLY A 46 -18.95 -12.89 11.13
C GLY A 46 -17.76 -12.14 11.74
N LEU A 47 -16.59 -12.40 11.20
CA LEU A 47 -15.34 -11.79 11.62
C LEU A 47 -15.41 -10.26 11.51
N GLN A 48 -14.88 -9.57 12.52
CA GLN A 48 -14.76 -8.12 12.59
C GLN A 48 -13.32 -7.69 12.82
N CYS A 49 -12.96 -6.52 12.32
CA CYS A 49 -11.61 -5.97 12.46
C CYS A 49 -11.52 -4.88 13.52
N PHE A 50 -10.36 -4.83 14.17
CA PHE A 50 -10.03 -3.82 15.17
C PHE A 50 -9.09 -2.75 14.58
N GLN A 51 -9.53 -1.50 14.59
CA GLN A 51 -8.73 -0.34 14.23
C GLN A 51 -9.14 0.84 15.14
N ALA A 52 -8.19 1.58 15.70
CA ALA A 52 -8.48 2.76 16.46
C ALA A 52 -9.03 3.87 15.55
N ARG A 53 -10.03 4.61 16.03
CA ARG A 53 -10.60 5.75 15.28
C ARG A 53 -9.50 6.78 14.98
N GLY A 54 -9.33 7.14 13.71
CA GLY A 54 -8.31 8.08 13.24
C GLY A 54 -6.91 7.49 13.06
N ALA A 55 -6.70 6.20 13.39
CA ALA A 55 -5.45 5.52 13.08
C ALA A 55 -5.32 5.30 11.56
N GLN A 56 -4.11 5.50 11.03
CA GLN A 56 -3.84 5.41 9.60
C GLN A 56 -3.68 3.97 9.11
N ALA A 57 -3.45 3.04 10.02
CA ALA A 57 -3.31 1.62 9.74
C ALA A 57 -3.80 0.78 10.92
N LYS A 58 -3.82 -0.54 10.74
CA LYS A 58 -4.12 -1.52 11.76
C LYS A 58 -3.12 -2.67 11.70
N TYR A 59 -2.76 -3.24 12.84
CA TYR A 59 -1.99 -4.48 12.86
C TYR A 59 -2.80 -5.63 12.29
N ARG A 60 -2.27 -6.31 11.27
CA ARG A 60 -3.05 -7.09 10.33
C ARG A 60 -3.13 -8.60 10.62
N LEU A 61 -2.28 -9.17 11.49
CA LEU A 61 -2.35 -10.59 11.80
C LEU A 61 -3.70 -10.93 12.43
N GLY A 62 -4.48 -11.84 11.79
CA GLY A 62 -5.84 -12.18 12.22
C GLY A 62 -6.81 -10.98 12.25
N ASN A 63 -6.58 -9.94 11.47
CA ASN A 63 -7.33 -8.69 11.52
C ASN A 63 -7.56 -8.08 10.12
N GLU A 64 -7.65 -8.92 9.12
CA GLU A 64 -8.11 -8.59 7.77
C GLU A 64 -9.59 -8.97 7.67
N CYS A 65 -10.48 -8.16 7.12
CA CYS A 65 -11.92 -8.44 7.13
C CYS A 65 -12.53 -8.58 5.75
N ASP A 66 -11.69 -8.79 4.76
CA ASP A 66 -12.03 -8.98 3.37
C ASP A 66 -11.16 -10.08 2.76
N SER A 67 -11.57 -10.61 1.62
CA SER A 67 -10.65 -11.23 0.69
C SER A 67 -10.16 -10.18 -0.28
N TYR A 68 -8.85 -10.15 -0.49
CA TYR A 68 -8.22 -9.26 -1.44
C TYR A 68 -7.16 -10.01 -2.24
N GLY A 69 -7.19 -9.82 -3.56
CA GLY A 69 -6.20 -10.38 -4.46
C GLY A 69 -5.75 -9.40 -5.52
N GLU A 70 -4.50 -9.54 -5.98
CA GLU A 70 -3.95 -8.87 -7.15
C GLU A 70 -3.42 -9.92 -8.12
N ALA A 71 -3.83 -9.85 -9.37
CA ALA A 71 -3.32 -10.69 -10.46
C ALA A 71 -2.60 -9.79 -11.47
N MET A 72 -1.32 -10.04 -11.68
CA MET A 72 -0.47 -9.26 -12.57
C MET A 72 0.04 -10.13 -13.71
N VAL A 73 -0.16 -9.65 -14.93
CA VAL A 73 0.38 -10.22 -16.16
C VAL A 73 1.42 -9.25 -16.70
N VAL A 74 2.61 -9.77 -17.03
CA VAL A 74 3.69 -9.02 -17.67
C VAL A 74 3.99 -9.65 -19.03
N ALA A 75 3.83 -8.88 -20.11
CA ALA A 75 4.16 -9.28 -21.45
C ALA A 75 5.44 -8.57 -21.92
N PRO A 76 6.56 -9.29 -22.09
CA PRO A 76 7.81 -8.72 -22.57
C PRO A 76 7.84 -8.59 -24.09
N PHE A 77 8.55 -7.57 -24.60
CA PHE A 77 8.80 -7.27 -25.99
C PHE A 77 10.27 -6.94 -26.20
N GLY A 78 10.79 -7.21 -27.40
CA GLY A 78 12.15 -6.86 -27.78
C GLY A 78 13.14 -8.02 -27.63
N LYS A 79 14.43 -7.70 -27.57
CA LYS A 79 15.53 -8.67 -27.50
C LYS A 79 16.29 -8.52 -26.18
N ALA A 80 16.89 -9.60 -25.73
CA ALA A 80 17.69 -9.60 -24.50
C ALA A 80 18.89 -8.63 -24.55
N ASP A 81 19.48 -8.44 -25.73
CA ASP A 81 20.73 -7.68 -25.92
C ASP A 81 20.49 -6.30 -26.56
N GLY A 82 19.31 -5.71 -26.39
CA GLY A 82 18.98 -4.42 -27.00
C GLY A 82 17.83 -3.71 -26.31
N ALA A 83 17.17 -2.84 -27.06
CA ALA A 83 15.99 -2.17 -26.55
C ALA A 83 14.87 -3.19 -26.29
N TRP A 84 14.25 -3.05 -25.14
CA TRP A 84 13.17 -3.90 -24.65
C TRP A 84 12.00 -3.06 -24.12
N ALA A 85 10.83 -3.66 -24.09
CA ALA A 85 9.68 -3.10 -23.38
C ALA A 85 8.92 -4.20 -22.64
N LYS A 86 8.15 -3.84 -21.63
CA LYS A 86 7.22 -4.71 -20.91
C LYS A 86 5.87 -4.01 -20.78
N TYR A 87 4.80 -4.70 -21.13
CA TYR A 87 3.45 -4.30 -20.79
C TYR A 87 3.05 -4.96 -19.47
N ASN A 88 2.55 -4.18 -18.55
CA ASN A 88 2.19 -4.60 -17.21
C ASN A 88 0.71 -4.32 -16.97
N LEU A 89 -0.07 -5.36 -16.67
CA LEU A 89 -1.48 -5.25 -16.31
C LEU A 89 -1.71 -5.92 -14.96
N MET A 90 -2.25 -5.18 -13.99
CA MET A 90 -2.65 -5.71 -12.68
C MET A 90 -4.11 -5.37 -12.43
N LEU A 91 -4.89 -6.38 -12.11
CA LEU A 91 -6.24 -6.27 -11.61
C LEU A 91 -6.28 -6.68 -10.14
N ALA A 92 -7.01 -5.92 -9.33
CA ALA A 92 -7.33 -6.31 -7.96
C ALA A 92 -8.77 -6.80 -7.88
N LEU A 93 -8.97 -7.79 -7.04
CA LEU A 93 -10.26 -8.36 -6.67
C LEU A 93 -10.45 -8.17 -5.17
N GLN A 94 -11.61 -7.69 -4.77
CA GLN A 94 -11.98 -7.55 -3.35
C GLN A 94 -13.39 -8.08 -3.14
N GLU A 95 -13.57 -8.89 -2.12
CA GLU A 95 -14.85 -9.45 -1.72
C GLU A 95 -15.02 -9.45 -0.19
N ASN A 96 -16.26 -9.44 0.27
CA ASN A 96 -16.58 -9.34 1.69
C ASN A 96 -16.65 -10.71 2.38
N ASN A 97 -16.57 -11.83 1.66
CA ASN A 97 -16.75 -13.21 2.16
C ASN A 97 -18.09 -13.42 2.90
N ALA A 98 -19.16 -12.80 2.40
CA ALA A 98 -20.44 -12.85 3.06
C ALA A 98 -21.28 -14.09 2.71
N GLN A 99 -21.11 -14.65 1.51
CA GLN A 99 -21.89 -15.77 0.98
C GLN A 99 -21.19 -16.44 -0.21
N ASP A 100 -21.80 -17.50 -0.74
CA ASP A 100 -21.29 -18.31 -1.85
C ASP A 100 -21.34 -17.60 -3.22
N PHE A 101 -22.19 -16.59 -3.37
CA PHE A 101 -22.31 -15.79 -4.59
C PHE A 101 -22.24 -14.30 -4.28
N GLU A 102 -21.11 -13.70 -4.59
CA GLU A 102 -20.87 -12.26 -4.47
C GLU A 102 -20.74 -11.64 -5.86
N GLY A 103 -21.62 -10.70 -6.16
CA GLY A 103 -21.66 -10.03 -7.46
C GLY A 103 -21.27 -8.56 -7.36
N THR A 104 -20.94 -7.96 -8.50
CA THR A 104 -20.56 -6.55 -8.58
C THR A 104 -21.72 -5.57 -8.32
N ASN A 105 -22.96 -6.03 -8.38
CA ASN A 105 -24.14 -5.18 -8.26
C ASN A 105 -24.51 -4.80 -6.81
N GLY A 106 -23.86 -5.38 -5.82
CA GLY A 106 -24.16 -5.13 -4.40
C GLY A 106 -22.96 -4.59 -3.60
N ASN A 107 -21.89 -4.16 -4.27
CA ASN A 107 -20.61 -3.76 -3.66
C ASN A 107 -19.96 -4.83 -2.78
N SER A 108 -20.41 -6.10 -2.89
CA SER A 108 -19.81 -7.23 -2.18
C SER A 108 -18.58 -7.81 -2.89
N PHE A 109 -18.48 -7.59 -4.21
CA PHE A 109 -17.34 -7.95 -5.04
C PHE A 109 -16.92 -6.78 -5.92
N ASN A 110 -15.67 -6.35 -5.83
CA ASN A 110 -15.13 -5.24 -6.62
C ASN A 110 -13.94 -5.70 -7.46
N VAL A 111 -13.87 -5.19 -8.69
CA VAL A 111 -12.73 -5.35 -9.59
C VAL A 111 -12.12 -3.98 -9.86
N ALA A 112 -10.83 -3.82 -9.64
CA ALA A 112 -10.13 -2.57 -9.85
C ALA A 112 -8.90 -2.77 -10.76
N SER A 113 -8.73 -1.87 -11.74
CA SER A 113 -7.45 -1.76 -12.46
C SER A 113 -6.44 -1.07 -11.56
N ARG A 114 -5.39 -1.76 -11.12
CA ARG A 114 -4.35 -1.22 -10.25
C ARG A 114 -3.16 -0.70 -11.03
N GLN A 115 -2.72 -1.48 -12.03
CA GLN A 115 -1.62 -1.09 -12.91
C GLN A 115 -2.00 -1.38 -14.36
N ASN A 116 -1.61 -0.50 -15.27
CA ASN A 116 -1.77 -0.61 -16.71
C ASN A 116 -0.76 0.34 -17.36
N PHE A 117 0.44 -0.17 -17.64
CA PHE A 117 1.53 0.67 -18.12
C PHE A 117 2.53 -0.10 -18.98
N PHE A 118 3.26 0.64 -19.81
CA PHE A 118 4.48 0.17 -20.47
C PHE A 118 5.71 0.72 -19.74
N GLN A 119 6.74 -0.11 -19.69
CA GLN A 119 8.09 0.27 -19.29
C GLN A 119 9.07 -0.26 -20.31
N GLY A 120 10.11 0.50 -20.63
CA GLY A 120 11.15 0.04 -21.56
C GLY A 120 12.52 0.60 -21.23
N GLY A 121 13.55 -0.07 -21.66
CA GLY A 121 14.95 0.29 -21.45
C GLY A 121 15.85 -0.18 -22.61
N GLY A 122 17.15 0.02 -22.46
CA GLY A 122 18.12 -0.31 -23.50
C GLY A 122 18.11 0.65 -24.71
N PHE A 123 17.45 1.81 -24.58
CA PHE A 123 17.32 2.77 -25.67
C PHE A 123 18.56 3.66 -25.86
N PHE A 124 19.44 3.73 -24.87
CA PHE A 124 20.55 4.70 -24.81
C PHE A 124 21.91 4.05 -24.99
N GLY A 125 21.95 2.77 -25.43
CA GLY A 125 23.17 2.01 -25.68
C GLY A 125 24.08 1.94 -24.46
N ASP A 126 25.40 2.02 -24.69
CA ASP A 126 26.44 1.90 -23.65
C ASP A 126 26.70 3.23 -22.89
N SER A 127 25.75 4.14 -22.84
CA SER A 127 25.90 5.39 -22.10
C SER A 127 26.11 5.12 -20.62
N ALA A 128 27.20 5.63 -20.04
CA ALA A 128 27.51 5.49 -18.61
C ALA A 128 26.44 6.12 -17.70
N THR A 129 25.71 7.13 -18.21
CA THR A 129 24.66 7.84 -17.48
C THR A 129 23.26 7.28 -17.76
N PHE A 130 22.96 6.95 -19.01
CA PHE A 130 21.61 6.59 -19.45
C PHE A 130 21.48 5.12 -19.90
N GLY A 131 22.57 4.33 -19.95
CA GLY A 131 22.52 2.95 -20.44
C GLY A 131 21.49 2.09 -19.72
N ASP A 132 21.39 2.21 -18.41
CA ASP A 132 20.42 1.51 -17.56
C ASP A 132 19.06 2.24 -17.43
N ALA A 133 18.94 3.44 -18.02
CA ALA A 133 17.75 4.23 -17.84
C ALA A 133 16.53 3.57 -18.46
N LYS A 134 15.40 3.64 -17.74
CA LYS A 134 14.11 3.10 -18.13
C LYS A 134 13.10 4.22 -18.24
N VAL A 135 12.27 4.16 -19.27
CA VAL A 135 11.14 5.06 -19.44
C VAL A 135 9.84 4.29 -19.21
N TRP A 136 8.83 4.94 -18.65
CA TRP A 136 7.53 4.34 -18.46
C TRP A 136 6.39 5.32 -18.70
N VAL A 137 5.25 4.80 -19.13
CA VAL A 137 4.01 5.56 -19.33
C VAL A 137 2.82 4.68 -18.98
N GLY A 138 1.87 5.23 -18.23
CA GLY A 138 0.63 4.59 -17.84
C GLY A 138 0.36 4.66 -16.34
N LYS A 139 -0.57 3.85 -15.87
CA LYS A 139 -0.95 3.76 -14.46
C LYS A 139 -0.10 2.69 -13.77
N ARG A 140 0.71 3.06 -12.78
CA ARG A 140 1.56 2.10 -12.06
C ARG A 140 1.65 2.39 -10.57
N TYR A 141 2.04 1.35 -9.81
CA TYR A 141 2.62 1.52 -8.49
C TYR A 141 4.03 2.07 -8.64
N TYR A 142 4.25 3.29 -8.17
CA TYR A 142 5.53 3.97 -8.33
C TYR A 142 6.08 4.39 -6.98
N ASN A 143 7.33 4.02 -6.72
CA ASN A 143 8.06 4.27 -5.48
C ASN A 143 7.19 4.07 -4.23
N ARG A 144 6.78 2.81 -3.96
CA ARG A 144 5.95 2.44 -2.82
C ARG A 144 6.80 1.86 -1.70
N HIS A 145 6.62 2.40 -0.52
CA HIS A 145 7.22 1.92 0.73
C HIS A 145 6.14 1.62 1.74
N ASP A 146 6.18 0.46 2.34
CA ASP A 146 5.19 0.00 3.30
C ASP A 146 5.83 -0.62 4.54
N ILE A 147 5.02 -0.73 5.58
CA ILE A 147 5.30 -1.51 6.77
C ILE A 147 4.43 -2.76 6.72
N HIS A 148 5.03 -3.92 6.51
CA HIS A 148 4.33 -5.17 6.26
C HIS A 148 3.34 -5.56 7.37
N ILE A 149 3.69 -5.42 8.66
CA ILE A 149 2.86 -5.93 9.76
C ILE A 149 1.60 -5.13 10.04
N ASN A 150 1.50 -3.91 9.52
CA ASN A 150 0.28 -3.09 9.61
C ASN A 150 -0.27 -2.62 8.27
N ASP A 151 0.32 -3.08 7.14
CA ASP A 151 -0.10 -2.75 5.77
C ASP A 151 -0.16 -1.24 5.50
N TYR A 152 0.74 -0.47 6.13
CA TYR A 152 0.77 0.97 6.00
C TYR A 152 1.77 1.42 4.95
N TYR A 153 1.25 1.95 3.85
CA TYR A 153 2.06 2.58 2.80
C TYR A 153 2.38 4.01 3.19
N TYR A 154 3.50 4.22 3.87
CA TYR A 154 3.90 5.55 4.34
C TYR A 154 4.44 6.45 3.23
N TRP A 155 4.80 5.87 2.09
CA TRP A 155 5.17 6.58 0.87
C TRP A 155 4.67 5.82 -0.37
N SER A 156 4.10 6.53 -1.34
CA SER A 156 3.71 5.95 -2.63
C SER A 156 3.31 7.03 -3.62
N ASN A 157 3.91 7.02 -4.80
CA ASN A 157 3.57 7.89 -5.92
C ASN A 157 2.73 7.17 -6.97
N SER A 158 1.91 6.20 -6.57
CA SER A 158 1.11 5.39 -7.49
C SER A 158 0.05 6.20 -8.23
N GLY A 159 -0.08 5.98 -9.52
CA GLY A 159 -1.09 6.64 -10.33
C GLY A 159 -0.78 6.63 -11.83
N PRO A 160 -1.66 7.27 -12.65
CA PRO A 160 -1.38 7.55 -14.06
C PRO A 160 -0.25 8.57 -14.20
N GLY A 161 0.70 8.30 -15.10
CA GLY A 161 1.83 9.20 -15.29
C GLY A 161 2.83 8.70 -16.32
N ALA A 162 3.99 9.34 -16.32
CA ALA A 162 5.14 8.97 -17.12
C ALA A 162 6.43 9.37 -16.38
N GLY A 163 7.52 8.68 -16.65
CA GLY A 163 8.79 9.02 -16.03
C GLY A 163 9.97 8.32 -16.67
N ILE A 164 11.13 8.73 -16.19
CA ILE A 164 12.43 8.11 -16.45
C ILE A 164 13.09 7.78 -15.13
N GLU A 165 13.67 6.62 -15.01
CA GLU A 165 14.31 6.12 -13.80
C GLU A 165 15.65 5.43 -14.13
N ASP A 166 16.45 5.16 -13.10
CA ASP A 166 17.79 4.53 -13.22
C ASP A 166 18.81 5.37 -14.03
N ILE A 167 18.71 6.69 -14.02
CA ILE A 167 19.74 7.58 -14.57
C ILE A 167 20.94 7.53 -13.62
N ALA A 168 22.09 7.06 -14.09
CA ALA A 168 23.26 6.79 -13.24
C ALA A 168 24.20 8.00 -13.10
N PHE A 169 24.62 8.28 -11.85
CA PHE A 169 25.69 9.20 -11.50
C PHE A 169 26.68 8.45 -10.58
N GLY A 170 27.55 7.66 -11.15
CA GLY A 170 28.34 6.68 -10.41
C GLY A 170 27.44 5.62 -9.78
N THR A 171 27.47 5.48 -8.46
CA THR A 171 26.61 4.56 -7.70
C THR A 171 25.22 5.13 -7.39
N VAL A 172 25.08 6.45 -7.45
CA VAL A 172 23.82 7.14 -7.17
C VAL A 172 22.94 7.11 -8.41
N LYS A 173 21.64 6.91 -8.22
CA LYS A 173 20.64 6.91 -9.29
C LYS A 173 19.67 8.07 -9.11
N PHE A 174 19.22 8.59 -10.23
CA PHE A 174 18.21 9.63 -10.32
C PHE A 174 17.00 9.15 -11.09
N ALA A 175 15.81 9.58 -10.67
CA ALA A 175 14.58 9.40 -11.41
C ALA A 175 13.75 10.69 -11.40
N PHE A 176 12.97 10.86 -12.47
CA PHE A 176 12.02 11.94 -12.60
C PHE A 176 10.69 11.40 -13.11
N ALA A 177 9.59 11.86 -12.53
CA ALA A 177 8.25 11.45 -12.95
C ALA A 177 7.25 12.61 -12.89
N TYR A 178 6.27 12.54 -13.77
CA TYR A 178 5.05 13.32 -13.75
C TYR A 178 3.87 12.38 -13.56
N GLN A 179 2.96 12.71 -12.64
CA GLN A 179 1.75 11.95 -12.40
C GLN A 179 0.57 12.89 -12.24
N GLN A 180 -0.62 12.36 -12.56
CA GLN A 180 -1.86 13.11 -12.38
C GLN A 180 -2.98 12.21 -11.87
N ARG A 181 -3.90 12.80 -11.14
CA ARG A 181 -5.16 12.19 -10.72
C ARG A 181 -6.29 13.11 -11.07
N ASN A 182 -7.26 12.59 -11.78
CA ASN A 182 -8.49 13.30 -12.06
C ASN A 182 -9.51 12.90 -10.99
N SER A 183 -10.34 13.85 -10.55
CA SER A 183 -11.52 13.49 -9.80
C SER A 183 -12.44 12.68 -10.71
N ASP A 184 -12.76 11.47 -10.30
CA ASP A 184 -13.84 10.70 -10.92
C ASP A 184 -15.11 11.08 -10.19
N GLY A 185 -15.93 11.91 -10.78
CA GLY A 185 -17.22 12.34 -10.20
C GLY A 185 -18.24 11.20 -9.98
N GLY A 186 -17.79 9.96 -9.88
CA GLY A 186 -18.63 8.79 -9.63
C GLY A 186 -19.59 8.43 -10.74
N THR A 187 -19.52 9.08 -11.89
CA THR A 187 -20.45 8.87 -13.03
C THR A 187 -19.98 7.83 -14.04
N GLY A 188 -18.91 7.09 -13.74
CA GLY A 188 -18.46 5.96 -14.57
C GLY A 188 -17.71 6.34 -15.85
N ASN A 189 -17.60 7.61 -16.20
CA ASN A 189 -16.93 8.09 -17.43
C ASN A 189 -15.58 8.79 -17.16
N GLY A 190 -15.07 8.75 -15.93
CA GLY A 190 -13.73 9.20 -15.60
C GLY A 190 -13.51 10.72 -15.57
N HIS A 191 -14.56 11.50 -15.74
CA HIS A 191 -14.49 12.96 -15.67
C HIS A 191 -15.69 13.50 -14.89
N ASP A 192 -15.43 14.19 -13.80
CA ASP A 192 -16.49 14.97 -13.16
C ASP A 192 -16.80 16.23 -13.99
N SER A 193 -17.94 16.83 -13.70
CA SER A 193 -18.35 18.06 -14.37
C SER A 193 -17.40 19.24 -14.10
N ALA A 194 -16.60 19.16 -13.03
CA ALA A 194 -15.62 20.17 -12.65
C ALA A 194 -14.27 19.96 -13.32
N ASN A 195 -13.99 18.74 -13.83
CA ASN A 195 -12.73 18.36 -14.46
C ASN A 195 -11.50 18.80 -13.63
N MET A 196 -11.52 18.43 -12.36
CA MET A 196 -10.47 18.75 -11.41
C MET A 196 -9.31 17.74 -11.54
N THR A 197 -8.09 18.22 -11.48
CA THR A 197 -6.90 17.40 -11.61
C THR A 197 -5.87 17.77 -10.55
N ALA A 198 -5.42 16.81 -9.77
CA ALA A 198 -4.22 16.92 -8.95
C ALA A 198 -3.03 16.37 -9.73
N LYS A 199 -1.98 17.16 -9.85
CA LYS A 199 -0.75 16.84 -10.57
C LYS A 199 0.43 16.92 -9.63
N HIS A 200 1.45 16.09 -9.86
CA HIS A 200 2.72 16.25 -9.18
C HIS A 200 3.90 15.90 -10.07
N LEU A 201 5.00 16.62 -9.81
CA LEU A 201 6.32 16.32 -10.33
C LEU A 201 7.12 15.66 -9.21
N SER A 202 7.83 14.62 -9.54
CA SER A 202 8.68 13.86 -8.62
C SER A 202 10.13 13.94 -9.10
N ALA A 203 11.04 14.23 -8.18
CA ALA A 203 12.49 14.11 -8.38
C ALA A 203 13.06 13.23 -7.26
N ARG A 204 13.65 12.10 -7.61
CA ARG A 204 14.14 11.07 -6.69
C ARG A 204 15.64 10.85 -6.88
N LEU A 205 16.38 10.81 -5.76
CA LEU A 205 17.75 10.33 -5.67
C LEU A 205 17.77 9.08 -4.78
N TYR A 206 18.41 8.02 -5.22
CA TYR A 206 18.43 6.75 -4.51
C TYR A 206 19.73 5.97 -4.75
N GLU A 207 19.89 4.85 -4.07
CA GLU A 207 21.12 4.09 -4.03
C GLU A 207 22.33 4.93 -3.51
N ILE A 208 22.08 5.97 -2.70
CA ILE A 208 23.12 6.81 -2.12
C ILE A 208 23.81 6.03 -1.01
N PRO A 209 25.09 5.63 -1.17
CA PRO A 209 25.78 4.87 -0.12
C PRO A 209 26.03 5.76 1.09
N THR A 210 25.80 5.24 2.29
CA THR A 210 26.05 5.95 3.55
C THR A 210 27.16 5.28 4.35
N ASN A 211 26.89 4.13 4.92
CA ASN A 211 27.81 3.30 5.67
C ASN A 211 27.84 1.89 5.06
N LYS A 212 28.59 0.97 5.64
CA LYS A 212 28.58 -0.43 5.19
C LYS A 212 27.17 -1.01 5.25
N ASP A 213 26.69 -1.52 4.12
CA ASP A 213 25.34 -2.08 3.93
C ASP A 213 24.19 -1.06 4.15
N GLY A 214 24.52 0.24 4.22
CA GLY A 214 23.58 1.34 4.39
C GLY A 214 23.38 2.15 3.11
N LYS A 215 22.13 2.53 2.83
CA LYS A 215 21.74 3.37 1.69
C LYS A 215 20.73 4.42 2.10
N LEU A 216 20.83 5.59 1.50
CA LEU A 216 19.85 6.67 1.63
C LEU A 216 19.10 6.83 0.32
N GLU A 217 17.81 7.13 0.44
CA GLU A 217 16.93 7.56 -0.63
C GLU A 217 16.24 8.85 -0.23
N GLY A 218 16.03 9.75 -1.21
CA GLY A 218 15.22 10.96 -1.05
C GLY A 218 14.36 11.22 -2.27
N GLU A 219 13.13 11.67 -2.05
CA GLU A 219 12.22 12.09 -3.12
C GLU A 219 11.52 13.38 -2.75
N LEU A 220 11.50 14.32 -3.67
CA LEU A 220 10.78 15.58 -3.57
C LEU A 220 9.59 15.56 -4.53
N LEU A 221 8.40 15.82 -4.01
CA LEU A 221 7.19 16.05 -4.80
C LEU A 221 6.84 17.53 -4.79
N TYR A 222 6.56 18.08 -5.96
CA TYR A 222 5.87 19.35 -6.12
C TYR A 222 4.45 19.08 -6.65
N LEU A 223 3.46 19.50 -5.87
CA LEU A 223 2.05 19.24 -6.10
C LEU A 223 1.33 20.50 -6.53
N PHE A 224 0.41 20.36 -7.48
CA PHE A 224 -0.46 21.45 -7.92
C PHE A 224 -1.80 20.93 -8.41
N GLY A 225 -2.86 21.63 -7.99
CA GLY A 225 -4.21 21.39 -8.46
C GLY A 225 -4.57 22.27 -9.66
N SER A 226 -5.48 21.82 -10.50
CA SER A 226 -6.06 22.62 -11.56
C SER A 226 -7.51 22.24 -11.83
N THR A 227 -8.33 23.21 -12.21
CA THR A 227 -9.71 23.02 -12.63
C THR A 227 -9.89 23.57 -14.03
N ALA A 228 -10.39 22.74 -14.95
CA ALA A 228 -10.67 23.16 -16.31
C ALA A 228 -12.06 23.79 -16.44
N ASN A 229 -13.04 23.37 -15.64
CA ASN A 229 -14.38 23.93 -15.67
C ASN A 229 -14.45 25.24 -14.87
N LYS A 230 -14.46 26.35 -15.57
CA LYS A 230 -14.52 27.72 -15.00
C LYS A 230 -15.87 28.06 -14.32
N THR A 231 -16.91 27.24 -14.48
CA THR A 231 -18.22 27.43 -13.84
C THR A 231 -18.37 26.60 -12.56
N ALA A 232 -17.42 25.72 -12.24
CA ALA A 232 -17.41 24.98 -10.98
C ALA A 232 -17.08 25.92 -9.82
N THR A 233 -17.98 26.00 -8.86
CA THR A 233 -17.91 26.93 -7.72
C THR A 233 -16.90 26.50 -6.64
N ALA A 234 -16.23 25.39 -6.79
CA ALA A 234 -15.38 24.82 -5.75
C ALA A 234 -14.21 24.04 -6.36
N ALA A 235 -13.18 24.73 -6.77
CA ALA A 235 -11.94 24.05 -7.08
C ALA A 235 -10.75 24.84 -6.59
N PRO A 236 -10.02 24.34 -5.62
CA PRO A 236 -8.78 24.99 -5.23
C PRO A 236 -7.73 24.73 -6.28
N GLU A 237 -7.16 25.80 -6.79
CA GLU A 237 -5.84 25.79 -7.39
C GLU A 237 -4.84 25.87 -6.23
N GLY A 238 -4.64 24.76 -5.52
CA GLY A 238 -3.68 24.70 -4.42
C GLY A 238 -2.33 24.20 -4.89
N LYS A 239 -1.29 24.52 -4.14
CA LYS A 239 0.07 24.01 -4.31
C LYS A 239 0.56 23.35 -3.04
N GLY A 240 1.60 22.54 -3.15
CA GLY A 240 2.22 21.92 -1.98
C GLY A 240 3.48 21.17 -2.35
N THR A 241 4.19 20.78 -1.31
CA THR A 241 5.40 19.97 -1.44
C THR A 241 5.34 18.78 -0.47
N GLN A 242 5.98 17.68 -0.86
CA GLN A 242 6.33 16.61 0.07
C GLN A 242 7.79 16.24 -0.10
N LEU A 243 8.48 16.05 1.00
CA LEU A 243 9.84 15.51 1.04
C LEU A 243 9.80 14.16 1.77
N PHE A 244 10.34 13.16 1.12
CA PHE A 244 10.59 11.83 1.67
C PHE A 244 12.09 11.60 1.78
N LEU A 245 12.52 11.07 2.92
CA LEU A 245 13.87 10.60 3.14
C LEU A 245 13.80 9.24 3.84
N GLU A 246 14.52 8.25 3.36
CA GLU A 246 14.62 6.93 3.98
C GLU A 246 16.07 6.44 4.01
N HIS A 247 16.53 6.03 5.18
CA HIS A 247 17.75 5.27 5.35
C HIS A 247 17.41 3.79 5.51
N THR A 248 17.97 2.95 4.64
CA THR A 248 17.87 1.49 4.73
C THR A 248 19.22 0.93 5.17
N GLN A 249 19.26 0.25 6.29
CA GLN A 249 20.40 -0.55 6.76
C GLN A 249 20.09 -2.02 6.52
N SER A 250 20.85 -2.68 5.67
CA SER A 250 20.76 -4.13 5.43
C SER A 250 21.72 -4.91 6.35
N ASN A 251 21.59 -6.23 6.34
CA ASN A 251 22.43 -7.17 7.09
C ASN A 251 22.48 -6.94 8.61
N VAL A 252 21.40 -6.41 9.18
CA VAL A 252 21.28 -6.23 10.63
C VAL A 252 21.05 -7.60 11.27
N MET A 253 21.80 -7.90 12.33
CA MET A 253 21.74 -9.19 13.08
C MET A 253 21.88 -10.44 12.19
N GLY A 254 22.62 -10.33 11.06
CA GLY A 254 22.96 -11.49 10.22
C GLY A 254 21.97 -11.82 9.11
N GLY A 255 20.96 -10.98 8.85
CA GLY A 255 20.01 -11.23 7.74
C GLY A 255 18.81 -10.26 7.72
N GLY A 256 18.69 -9.42 8.75
CA GLY A 256 17.62 -8.46 8.87
C GLY A 256 17.88 -7.13 8.14
N PHE A 257 16.94 -6.22 8.29
CA PHE A 257 17.07 -4.83 7.84
C PHE A 257 16.41 -3.86 8.83
N ASN A 258 16.89 -2.62 8.83
CA ASN A 258 16.17 -1.50 9.43
C ASN A 258 15.93 -0.44 8.36
N LYS A 259 14.73 0.13 8.35
CA LYS A 259 14.37 1.28 7.53
C LYS A 259 13.81 2.37 8.43
N PHE A 260 14.44 3.54 8.37
CA PHE A 260 13.97 4.72 9.06
C PHE A 260 13.61 5.79 8.03
N ALA A 261 12.35 6.24 8.05
CA ALA A 261 11.83 7.21 7.09
C ALA A 261 11.28 8.47 7.77
N VAL A 262 11.50 9.60 7.11
CA VAL A 262 10.95 10.91 7.46
C VAL A 262 10.17 11.42 6.26
N VAL A 263 8.92 11.86 6.50
CA VAL A 263 8.09 12.51 5.50
C VAL A 263 7.66 13.87 6.02
N LEU A 264 7.93 14.91 5.25
CA LEU A 264 7.51 16.28 5.52
C LEU A 264 6.53 16.72 4.43
N GLY A 265 5.50 17.47 4.77
CA GLY A 265 4.52 17.96 3.83
C GLY A 265 4.07 19.37 4.12
N GLU A 266 3.83 20.15 3.06
CA GLU A 266 3.33 21.52 3.11
C GLU A 266 2.24 21.71 2.06
N GLY A 267 1.24 22.52 2.36
CA GLY A 267 0.12 22.79 1.48
C GLY A 267 -0.64 21.52 1.09
N LEU A 268 -0.86 21.27 -0.20
CA LEU A 268 -1.49 20.05 -0.69
C LEU A 268 -0.71 18.76 -0.30
N GLY A 269 0.54 18.88 0.09
CA GLY A 269 1.36 17.79 0.60
C GLY A 269 1.16 17.50 2.09
N ALA A 270 0.47 18.37 2.84
CA ALA A 270 0.27 18.26 4.29
C ALA A 270 -0.89 17.31 4.62
N ASN A 271 -0.72 16.02 4.43
CA ASN A 271 -1.77 15.04 4.67
C ASN A 271 -1.20 13.69 5.15
N TRP A 272 -2.08 12.77 5.56
CA TRP A 272 -1.73 11.39 5.90
C TRP A 272 -1.61 10.48 4.67
N SER A 273 -2.18 10.91 3.57
CA SER A 273 -2.13 10.13 2.34
C SER A 273 -0.70 10.07 1.82
N TYR A 274 -0.30 8.90 1.46
CA TYR A 274 0.92 8.64 0.70
C TYR A 274 0.83 9.23 -0.72
N VAL A 275 -0.36 9.50 -1.22
CA VAL A 275 -0.58 10.23 -2.46
C VAL A 275 -1.62 11.31 -2.20
N PRO A 276 -1.37 12.54 -2.61
CA PRO A 276 -2.35 13.60 -2.49
C PRO A 276 -3.61 13.17 -3.23
N THR A 277 -4.62 12.79 -2.47
CA THR A 277 -5.95 12.75 -3.01
C THR A 277 -6.40 14.18 -3.16
N TYR A 278 -6.85 14.53 -4.33
CA TYR A 278 -7.55 15.80 -4.50
C TYR A 278 -8.74 15.80 -3.54
N VAL A 279 -8.63 16.56 -2.47
CA VAL A 279 -9.76 16.84 -1.59
C VAL A 279 -10.33 18.16 -2.07
N GLY A 280 -11.49 18.11 -2.71
CA GLY A 280 -12.17 19.30 -3.20
C GLY A 280 -12.28 20.35 -2.11
N GLY A 281 -11.77 21.52 -2.38
CA GLY A 281 -12.27 22.76 -1.86
C GLY A 281 -11.73 23.33 -0.57
N SER A 282 -10.57 23.89 -0.56
CA SER A 282 -10.40 25.24 0.00
C SER A 282 -9.00 25.76 -0.29
N GLU A 283 -8.86 27.01 -0.60
CA GLU A 283 -7.60 27.78 -0.55
C GLU A 283 -6.91 27.66 0.81
N ALA A 284 -7.59 27.01 1.72
CA ALA A 284 -7.27 26.81 3.11
C ALA A 284 -6.09 25.88 3.36
N ALA A 285 -5.79 24.95 2.46
CA ALA A 285 -4.72 23.99 2.65
C ALA A 285 -3.30 24.57 2.41
N GLU A 286 -3.16 25.77 1.88
CA GLU A 286 -1.83 26.32 1.52
C GLU A 286 -0.91 26.56 2.73
N ASN A 287 -1.49 26.72 3.92
CA ASN A 287 -0.74 26.92 5.17
C ASN A 287 -0.68 25.65 6.05
N ASP A 288 -1.22 24.56 5.59
CA ASP A 288 -1.14 23.30 6.31
C ASP A 288 0.29 22.73 6.23
N TRP A 289 0.70 22.02 7.25
CA TRP A 289 1.96 21.29 7.24
C TRP A 289 1.87 20.00 8.02
N SER A 290 2.75 19.07 7.71
CA SER A 290 2.77 17.76 8.35
C SER A 290 4.17 17.20 8.46
N TYR A 291 4.36 16.30 9.44
CA TYR A 291 5.53 15.43 9.50
C TYR A 291 5.11 14.04 9.93
N ARG A 292 5.85 13.05 9.43
CA ARG A 292 5.68 11.65 9.77
C ARG A 292 7.05 10.99 9.91
N LEU A 293 7.18 10.15 10.92
CA LEU A 293 8.38 9.36 11.21
C LEU A 293 7.97 7.90 11.24
N HIS A 294 8.71 7.05 10.56
CA HIS A 294 8.47 5.62 10.49
C HIS A 294 9.76 4.88 10.68
N ASP A 295 9.73 3.87 11.54
CA ASP A 295 10.81 2.91 11.69
C ASP A 295 10.25 1.50 11.56
N GLN A 296 10.94 0.66 10.79
CA GLN A 296 10.66 -0.76 10.72
C GLN A 296 11.96 -1.55 10.77
N PHE A 297 11.97 -2.53 11.64
CA PHE A 297 13.09 -3.40 11.86
C PHE A 297 12.68 -4.85 11.67
N TYR A 298 13.16 -5.48 10.62
CA TYR A 298 13.08 -6.92 10.43
C TYR A 298 14.33 -7.59 10.97
N PHE A 299 14.17 -8.63 11.76
CA PHE A 299 15.27 -9.44 12.27
C PHE A 299 15.07 -10.91 11.94
N ASP A 300 16.16 -11.57 11.62
CA ASP A 300 16.28 -13.01 11.51
C ASP A 300 17.51 -13.40 12.34
N LEU A 301 17.27 -13.98 13.53
CA LEU A 301 18.35 -14.22 14.48
C LEU A 301 19.14 -15.45 14.05
N ALA A 302 20.31 -15.20 13.47
CA ALA A 302 21.19 -16.24 12.94
C ALA A 302 21.47 -17.35 13.97
N GLY A 303 21.38 -18.61 13.52
CA GLY A 303 21.57 -19.78 14.39
C GLY A 303 20.39 -20.09 15.32
N THR A 304 19.27 -19.37 15.20
CA THR A 304 18.05 -19.62 15.97
C THR A 304 16.87 -19.95 15.04
N ASN A 305 15.71 -20.23 15.64
CA ASN A 305 14.46 -20.41 14.94
C ASN A 305 13.56 -19.16 15.03
N VAL A 306 14.11 -18.00 15.38
CA VAL A 306 13.36 -16.77 15.66
C VAL A 306 13.59 -15.74 14.59
N SER A 307 12.53 -15.24 14.01
CA SER A 307 12.52 -14.07 13.12
C SER A 307 11.34 -13.17 13.48
N GLY A 308 11.29 -11.96 12.95
CA GLY A 308 10.15 -11.08 13.23
C GLY A 308 10.36 -9.65 12.76
N MET A 309 9.36 -8.83 13.04
CA MET A 309 9.37 -7.42 12.70
C MET A 309 8.91 -6.56 13.89
N VAL A 310 9.55 -5.43 14.07
CA VAL A 310 9.17 -4.35 14.97
C VAL A 310 8.91 -3.10 14.15
N THR A 311 7.91 -2.31 14.51
CA THR A 311 7.68 -1.01 13.86
C THR A 311 7.22 0.03 14.85
N ALA A 312 7.58 1.27 14.56
CA ALA A 312 7.07 2.46 15.22
C ALA A 312 6.72 3.53 14.18
N SER A 313 5.61 4.19 14.37
CA SER A 313 5.18 5.31 13.52
C SER A 313 4.67 6.45 14.39
N TYR A 314 5.02 7.67 14.01
CA TYR A 314 4.49 8.86 14.63
C TYR A 314 4.32 9.97 13.60
N GLY A 315 3.24 10.71 13.67
CA GLY A 315 3.06 11.88 12.81
C GLY A 315 1.97 12.82 13.28
N LYS A 316 2.00 14.00 12.72
CA LYS A 316 1.01 15.03 12.93
C LYS A 316 0.76 15.83 11.66
N VAL A 317 -0.50 16.15 11.41
CA VAL A 317 -0.95 17.11 10.40
C VAL A 317 -1.52 18.30 11.14
N TYR A 318 -1.03 19.48 10.81
CA TYR A 318 -1.52 20.77 11.31
C TYR A 318 -2.38 21.41 10.22
N ALA A 319 -3.66 21.57 10.54
CA ALA A 319 -4.64 22.14 9.63
C ALA A 319 -4.92 23.60 10.00
N ASN A 320 -4.16 24.53 9.43
CA ASN A 320 -4.20 25.95 9.80
C ASN A 320 -5.44 26.69 9.28
N ALA A 321 -6.14 26.11 8.33
CA ALA A 321 -7.20 26.80 7.61
C ALA A 321 -8.61 26.36 7.99
N GLY A 322 -8.85 26.11 9.26
CA GLY A 322 -10.17 25.75 9.79
C GLY A 322 -10.46 24.25 9.81
N GLY A 323 -9.50 23.42 9.42
CA GLY A 323 -9.53 21.99 9.64
C GLY A 323 -9.15 21.61 11.08
N ALA A 324 -9.22 20.33 11.40
CA ALA A 324 -8.79 19.82 12.69
C ALA A 324 -7.39 19.19 12.57
N ASP A 325 -6.45 19.63 13.41
CA ASP A 325 -5.18 18.95 13.60
C ASP A 325 -5.41 17.46 13.81
N SER A 326 -4.57 16.62 13.25
CA SER A 326 -4.62 15.19 13.51
C SER A 326 -3.26 14.64 13.88
N GLN A 327 -3.26 13.65 14.76
CA GLN A 327 -2.06 13.01 15.28
C GLN A 327 -2.27 11.50 15.37
N TRP A 328 -1.26 10.73 15.01
CA TRP A 328 -1.24 9.28 15.16
C TRP A 328 0.12 8.80 15.65
N ALA A 329 0.09 7.86 16.60
CA ALA A 329 1.26 7.12 17.06
C ALA A 329 0.92 5.64 17.09
N SER A 330 1.84 4.81 16.64
CA SER A 330 1.69 3.37 16.53
C SER A 330 2.99 2.68 16.90
N PHE A 331 2.87 1.56 17.60
CA PHE A 331 4.00 0.66 17.89
C PHE A 331 3.52 -0.79 17.80
N GLY A 332 4.32 -1.65 17.17
CA GLY A 332 3.99 -3.06 17.08
C GLY A 332 5.19 -3.97 16.89
N ILE A 333 4.97 -5.21 17.28
CA ILE A 333 5.96 -6.28 17.15
C ILE A 333 5.27 -7.57 16.71
N ARG A 334 5.88 -8.30 15.78
CA ARG A 334 5.46 -9.64 15.35
C ARG A 334 6.67 -10.59 15.34
N PRO A 335 7.05 -11.20 16.47
CA PRO A 335 7.96 -12.31 16.50
C PRO A 335 7.31 -13.58 15.94
N GLN A 336 8.11 -14.42 15.31
CA GLN A 336 7.75 -15.76 14.82
C GLN A 336 8.81 -16.75 15.27
N TYR A 337 8.35 -17.88 15.83
CA TYR A 337 9.18 -19.03 16.15
C TYR A 337 8.86 -20.19 15.21
N ASN A 338 9.88 -20.72 14.53
CA ASN A 338 9.73 -21.85 13.61
C ASN A 338 10.09 -23.15 14.36
N PHE A 339 9.10 -24.01 14.57
CA PHE A 339 9.31 -25.33 15.20
C PHE A 339 10.06 -26.27 14.25
N ASN A 340 9.76 -26.17 12.95
CA ASN A 340 10.41 -26.87 11.85
C ASN A 340 10.21 -26.05 10.56
N ASP A 341 10.49 -26.65 9.40
CA ASP A 341 10.39 -25.95 8.11
C ASP A 341 8.95 -25.59 7.72
N ASN A 342 7.95 -26.26 8.25
CA ASN A 342 6.57 -26.10 7.86
C ASN A 342 5.65 -25.56 8.96
N VAL A 343 6.06 -25.63 10.22
CA VAL A 343 5.23 -25.24 11.36
C VAL A 343 5.88 -24.12 12.14
N SER A 344 5.13 -23.05 12.36
CA SER A 344 5.59 -21.90 13.14
C SER A 344 4.48 -21.31 14.00
N LEU A 345 4.86 -20.47 14.95
CA LEU A 345 3.95 -19.67 15.76
C LEU A 345 4.32 -18.21 15.59
N ALA A 346 3.38 -17.40 15.10
CA ALA A 346 3.49 -15.94 15.12
C ALA A 346 2.67 -15.37 16.28
N VAL A 347 3.23 -14.38 16.96
CA VAL A 347 2.52 -13.55 17.94
C VAL A 347 2.65 -12.11 17.50
N GLU A 348 1.54 -11.38 17.47
CA GLU A 348 1.58 -9.95 17.12
C GLU A 348 0.96 -9.13 18.23
N ALA A 349 1.71 -8.16 18.74
CA ALA A 349 1.22 -7.14 19.65
C ALA A 349 1.31 -5.78 18.97
N GLY A 350 0.23 -5.00 19.03
CA GLY A 350 0.15 -3.67 18.44
C GLY A 350 -0.57 -2.69 19.36
N TYR A 351 -0.15 -1.44 19.31
CA TYR A 351 -0.76 -0.34 20.03
C TYR A 351 -0.87 0.87 19.11
N ASP A 352 -2.06 1.45 19.06
CA ASP A 352 -2.37 2.66 18.31
C ASP A 352 -3.01 3.70 19.22
N GLN A 353 -2.63 4.96 19.02
CA GLN A 353 -3.36 6.11 19.51
C GLN A 353 -3.51 7.17 18.43
N ALA A 354 -4.69 7.73 18.30
CA ALA A 354 -4.98 8.77 17.34
C ALA A 354 -5.85 9.87 17.96
N LYS A 355 -5.66 11.09 17.48
CA LYS A 355 -6.42 12.27 17.94
C LYS A 355 -6.74 13.15 16.74
N SER A 356 -7.94 13.71 16.70
CA SER A 356 -8.37 14.71 15.74
C SER A 356 -8.98 15.91 16.46
N GLY A 357 -8.45 17.09 16.23
CA GLY A 357 -8.91 18.34 16.85
C GLY A 357 -9.00 18.29 18.37
N SER A 358 -10.14 18.70 18.89
CA SER A 358 -10.46 18.68 20.32
C SER A 358 -11.01 17.36 20.84
N GLU A 359 -11.15 16.34 19.95
CA GLU A 359 -11.70 15.04 20.35
C GLU A 359 -10.80 14.31 21.34
N ALA A 360 -11.41 13.43 22.13
CA ALA A 360 -10.66 12.54 23.02
C ALA A 360 -9.74 11.60 22.22
N THR A 361 -8.53 11.38 22.71
CA THR A 361 -7.57 10.48 22.08
C THR A 361 -8.11 9.04 22.07
N ALA A 362 -8.31 8.50 20.87
CA ALA A 362 -8.65 7.10 20.67
C ALA A 362 -7.41 6.23 20.88
N LYS A 363 -7.54 5.16 21.67
CA LYS A 363 -6.45 4.21 22.00
C LYS A 363 -6.91 2.79 21.78
N LEU A 364 -6.07 1.95 21.18
CA LEU A 364 -6.34 0.54 20.97
C LEU A 364 -5.07 -0.28 21.15
N ALA A 365 -5.16 -1.35 21.93
CA ALA A 365 -4.14 -2.39 22.04
C ALA A 365 -4.69 -3.70 21.46
N LYS A 366 -3.88 -4.42 20.68
CA LYS A 366 -4.23 -5.69 20.05
C LYS A 366 -3.16 -6.72 20.33
N LEU A 367 -3.59 -7.96 20.61
CA LEU A 367 -2.73 -9.14 20.71
C LEU A 367 -3.32 -10.27 19.86
N THR A 368 -2.52 -10.82 18.97
CA THR A 368 -2.91 -12.00 18.16
C THR A 368 -1.91 -13.11 18.36
N ILE A 369 -2.41 -14.33 18.50
CA ILE A 369 -1.64 -15.58 18.51
C ILE A 369 -2.08 -16.37 17.29
N ALA A 370 -1.12 -16.79 16.46
CA ALA A 370 -1.39 -17.45 15.19
C ALA A 370 -0.40 -18.61 14.94
N PRO A 371 -0.79 -19.89 15.22
CA PRO A 371 -0.10 -21.03 14.64
C PRO A 371 -0.20 -20.99 13.11
N GLN A 372 0.89 -21.36 12.44
CA GLN A 372 1.05 -21.22 10.99
C GLN A 372 1.59 -22.51 10.35
N LEU A 373 1.12 -22.76 9.12
CA LEU A 373 1.67 -23.77 8.20
C LEU A 373 2.19 -23.07 6.96
N THR A 374 3.42 -23.41 6.56
CA THR A 374 4.13 -22.83 5.41
C THR A 374 4.84 -23.91 4.59
N LEU A 375 5.26 -23.59 3.36
CA LEU A 375 6.02 -24.52 2.53
C LEU A 375 7.52 -24.56 2.88
N SER A 376 8.02 -23.51 3.55
CA SER A 376 9.42 -23.42 3.98
C SER A 376 9.54 -22.60 5.25
N LYS A 377 10.66 -22.71 5.95
CA LYS A 377 10.98 -21.93 7.15
C LYS A 377 11.13 -20.44 6.82
N GLY A 378 10.65 -19.58 7.71
CA GLY A 378 10.93 -18.15 7.70
C GLY A 378 9.70 -17.25 7.71
N PHE A 379 9.89 -16.01 8.13
CA PHE A 379 8.86 -14.98 8.26
C PHE A 379 8.18 -14.65 6.90
N TRP A 380 8.96 -14.67 5.82
CA TRP A 380 8.51 -14.32 4.46
C TRP A 380 8.02 -15.52 3.65
N SER A 381 8.02 -16.74 4.21
CA SER A 381 7.54 -17.93 3.50
C SER A 381 6.06 -17.82 3.16
N ARG A 382 5.73 -18.12 1.90
CA ARG A 382 4.36 -18.12 1.36
C ARG A 382 4.14 -19.32 0.43
N PRO A 383 2.90 -19.82 0.31
CA PRO A 383 1.71 -19.44 1.05
C PRO A 383 1.84 -19.75 2.55
N VAL A 384 1.10 -18.98 3.35
CA VAL A 384 0.99 -19.25 4.79
C VAL A 384 -0.47 -19.41 5.17
N PHE A 385 -0.79 -20.53 5.82
CA PHE A 385 -2.09 -20.84 6.44
C PHE A 385 -2.00 -20.59 7.93
N ARG A 386 -2.95 -19.88 8.50
CA ARG A 386 -2.97 -19.47 9.89
C ARG A 386 -4.29 -19.82 10.55
N GLY A 387 -4.25 -20.45 11.72
CA GLY A 387 -5.32 -20.30 12.70
C GLY A 387 -4.99 -19.07 13.55
N PHE A 388 -5.96 -18.30 13.99
CA PHE A 388 -5.68 -17.13 14.84
C PHE A 388 -6.74 -16.91 15.91
N VAL A 389 -6.28 -16.33 17.02
CA VAL A 389 -7.13 -15.69 18.04
C VAL A 389 -6.58 -14.30 18.27
N THR A 390 -7.44 -13.31 18.15
CA THR A 390 -7.11 -11.88 18.31
C THR A 390 -7.94 -11.30 19.45
N PHE A 391 -7.28 -10.76 20.45
CA PHE A 391 -7.88 -9.95 21.52
C PHE A 391 -7.52 -8.48 21.30
N ALA A 392 -8.50 -7.60 21.47
CA ALA A 392 -8.30 -6.15 21.46
C ALA A 392 -8.94 -5.48 22.65
N LYS A 393 -8.28 -4.40 23.10
CA LYS A 393 -8.78 -3.51 24.17
C LYS A 393 -8.64 -2.05 23.72
N TRP A 394 -9.68 -1.27 23.94
CA TRP A 394 -9.72 0.14 23.55
C TRP A 394 -10.37 1.00 24.63
N ASN A 395 -10.30 2.32 24.48
CA ASN A 395 -10.95 3.27 25.39
C ASN A 395 -12.27 3.80 24.82
N ASP A 396 -13.04 4.50 25.64
CA ASP A 396 -14.38 5.03 25.31
C ASP A 396 -14.39 5.98 24.11
N ALA A 397 -13.27 6.65 23.80
CA ALA A 397 -13.16 7.49 22.62
C ALA A 397 -13.42 6.74 21.31
N ASN A 398 -13.27 5.42 21.30
CA ASN A 398 -13.57 4.55 20.16
C ASN A 398 -15.03 4.05 20.14
N THR A 399 -15.83 4.37 21.14
CA THR A 399 -17.23 3.94 21.22
C THR A 399 -18.22 5.09 20.95
N LEU A 400 -17.73 6.33 20.90
CA LEU A 400 -18.54 7.52 20.69
C LEU A 400 -18.89 7.77 19.22
N GLY A 401 -20.11 8.25 18.98
CA GLY A 401 -20.48 8.92 17.73
C GLY A 401 -20.57 8.06 16.48
N GLY A 402 -21.07 6.83 16.53
CA GLY A 402 -21.32 6.01 15.33
C GLY A 402 -20.09 5.32 14.73
N ASN A 403 -18.89 5.69 15.14
CA ASN A 403 -17.62 5.07 14.72
C ASN A 403 -17.16 4.01 15.72
N LYS A 404 -18.08 3.12 16.11
CA LYS A 404 -17.76 2.03 17.04
C LYS A 404 -16.79 1.05 16.42
N ILE A 405 -15.81 0.58 17.20
CA ILE A 405 -14.90 -0.48 16.77
C ILE A 405 -15.71 -1.70 16.34
N ALA A 406 -15.24 -2.36 15.27
CA ALA A 406 -15.85 -3.55 14.73
C ALA A 406 -17.36 -3.35 14.42
N ASN A 407 -17.70 -2.23 13.79
CA ASN A 407 -19.07 -1.88 13.38
C ASN A 407 -20.11 -1.98 14.50
N GLY A 408 -19.67 -1.84 15.75
CA GLY A 408 -20.56 -1.87 16.91
C GLY A 408 -20.96 -3.26 17.40
N VAL A 409 -20.39 -4.33 16.86
CA VAL A 409 -20.70 -5.72 17.27
C VAL A 409 -20.47 -5.92 18.79
N PHE A 410 -19.48 -5.24 19.37
CA PHE A 410 -19.20 -5.31 20.82
C PHE A 410 -20.01 -4.32 21.66
N GLY A 411 -20.96 -3.58 21.06
CA GLY A 411 -21.78 -2.58 21.76
C GLY A 411 -20.92 -1.50 22.41
N ASP A 412 -21.15 -1.29 23.71
CA ASP A 412 -20.41 -0.31 24.54
C ASP A 412 -19.21 -0.93 25.28
N LYS A 413 -18.88 -2.20 25.01
CA LYS A 413 -17.68 -2.84 25.55
C LYS A 413 -16.42 -2.16 25.04
N THR A 414 -15.39 -2.14 25.87
CA THR A 414 -14.05 -1.62 25.51
C THR A 414 -13.02 -2.72 25.24
N ASN A 415 -13.50 -3.92 24.96
CA ASN A 415 -12.68 -5.06 24.55
C ASN A 415 -13.48 -6.01 23.65
N GLY A 416 -12.78 -6.83 22.89
CA GLY A 416 -13.38 -7.83 22.03
C GLY A 416 -12.38 -8.92 21.65
N LEU A 417 -12.92 -10.04 21.20
CA LEU A 417 -12.15 -11.19 20.76
C LEU A 417 -12.70 -11.67 19.42
N THR A 418 -11.78 -11.97 18.50
CA THR A 418 -12.07 -12.61 17.20
C THR A 418 -11.18 -13.82 17.01
N TYR A 419 -11.64 -14.78 16.22
CA TYR A 419 -10.87 -15.98 15.91
C TYR A 419 -11.25 -16.50 14.53
N GLY A 420 -10.36 -17.25 13.91
CA GLY A 420 -10.62 -17.75 12.57
C GLY A 420 -9.42 -18.42 11.90
N LEU A 421 -9.57 -18.57 10.59
CA LEU A 421 -8.55 -19.08 9.69
C LEU A 421 -8.23 -18.03 8.64
N GLN A 422 -6.96 -17.92 8.28
CA GLN A 422 -6.46 -17.00 7.27
C GLN A 422 -5.46 -17.67 6.35
N VAL A 423 -5.45 -17.32 5.08
CA VAL A 423 -4.37 -17.64 4.15
C VAL A 423 -3.86 -16.35 3.48
N GLU A 424 -2.55 -16.31 3.26
CA GLU A 424 -1.89 -15.22 2.56
C GLU A 424 -0.80 -15.79 1.64
N SER A 425 -0.74 -15.31 0.40
CA SER A 425 0.25 -15.72 -0.57
C SER A 425 0.65 -14.59 -1.50
N TRP A 426 1.86 -14.67 -2.02
CA TRP A 426 2.34 -13.97 -3.22
C TRP A 426 3.22 -14.91 -4.04
N TRP A 427 3.29 -14.70 -5.34
CA TRP A 427 4.04 -15.52 -6.30
C TRP A 427 4.57 -14.71 -7.49
#